data_f49351f4614ac8571fc2a6e6e2bf8d1a
#
_entry.id   f49351f4614ac8571fc2a6e6e2bf8d1a
#
_cell.length_a   1.000
_cell.length_b   1.000
_cell.length_c   1.000
_cell.angle_alpha   90.00
_cell.angle_beta   90.00
_cell.angle_gamma   90.00
#
_symmetry.space_group_name_H-M   'P 1'
#
loop_
_entity.id
_entity.type
_entity.pdbx_description
1 polymer ?
#
loop_
_entity_poly.entity_id
_entity_poly.type
_entity_poly.pdbx_seq_one_letter_code
_entity_poly.pdbx_strand_id
1 'polypeptide(L)'
;MSSNSSTIDWSFYKKNGFTPLVNVSGTMTSIGASIMVADAQLAMQLISPHFIKIHELQSSASKIISELTGSESGFITASSGAGITLSIAALMTGKNPGLIEKLPNTDGLKNEVVVQSGHLCNYGGTVDQAIRLSGAKTISFGQSTQVQDHQLYNAINENTTAGLYVVSHHVVEYGQMSFDCFCKICHEKGIPVIVDAASEYDLKIFIDKGADIVIYSSHKFLGGPTAGIVAGKSNFIQACYMQNMGIGRVMKVGKENIFGAMSALQAWKGRDHEAIRSAETSALELWQQSVTGFNGVKADIVSDPTNNPLSRLKISISKKTFKSSAASVAQALSRCEIPIIVRDHEVELGYFQLDPCNLANGHAEIVASSLQNVLKSALSKPLLEVDLDKHRNSSIQGYLDWN
;
A
#
# COMPACT_ATOMS: atom_id res chain seq x y z
N MET A 1 -34.61 -19.58 9.52
CA MET A 1 -34.03 -18.29 9.15
C MET A 1 -33.60 -18.41 7.71
N SER A 2 -34.28 -17.73 6.81
CA SER A 2 -34.10 -17.86 5.36
C SER A 2 -32.75 -17.31 4.94
N SER A 3 -31.92 -18.16 4.34
CA SER A 3 -30.71 -17.74 3.63
C SER A 3 -31.09 -16.87 2.44
N ASN A 4 -31.10 -15.55 2.60
CA ASN A 4 -31.07 -14.65 1.47
C ASN A 4 -29.67 -14.78 0.84
N SER A 5 -29.52 -15.66 -0.13
CA SER A 5 -28.44 -15.58 -1.11
C SER A 5 -28.69 -14.32 -1.94
N SER A 6 -28.24 -13.17 -1.46
CA SER A 6 -28.23 -11.96 -2.29
C SER A 6 -27.29 -12.24 -3.45
N THR A 7 -27.86 -12.48 -4.63
CA THR A 7 -27.13 -12.53 -5.89
C THR A 7 -26.33 -11.22 -6.03
N ILE A 8 -25.02 -11.33 -6.25
CA ILE A 8 -24.14 -10.18 -6.42
C ILE A 8 -24.65 -9.41 -7.65
N ASP A 9 -24.90 -8.12 -7.47
CA ASP A 9 -25.35 -7.27 -8.57
C ASP A 9 -24.16 -6.76 -9.42
N TRP A 10 -24.00 -7.38 -10.58
CA TRP A 10 -23.00 -6.99 -11.58
C TRP A 10 -23.52 -5.96 -12.60
N SER A 11 -24.74 -5.43 -12.41
CA SER A 11 -25.41 -4.52 -13.37
C SER A 11 -24.62 -3.23 -13.60
N PHE A 12 -23.95 -2.70 -12.57
CA PHE A 12 -23.08 -1.54 -12.69
C PHE A 12 -21.97 -1.73 -13.73
N TYR A 13 -21.29 -2.85 -13.69
CA TYR A 13 -20.20 -3.17 -14.61
C TYR A 13 -20.71 -3.29 -16.04
N LYS A 14 -21.79 -4.05 -16.23
CA LYS A 14 -22.43 -4.23 -17.54
C LYS A 14 -22.91 -2.91 -18.14
N LYS A 15 -23.56 -2.07 -17.32
CA LYS A 15 -24.09 -0.77 -17.75
C LYS A 15 -22.99 0.19 -18.22
N ASN A 16 -21.80 0.13 -17.59
CA ASN A 16 -20.70 1.06 -17.85
C ASN A 16 -19.60 0.46 -18.74
N GLY A 17 -19.76 -0.78 -19.22
CA GLY A 17 -18.78 -1.44 -20.09
C GLY A 17 -17.49 -1.88 -19.35
N PHE A 18 -17.54 -2.05 -18.02
CA PHE A 18 -16.42 -2.52 -17.23
C PHE A 18 -16.49 -4.03 -17.04
N THR A 19 -15.33 -4.66 -16.88
CA THR A 19 -15.23 -6.07 -16.51
C THR A 19 -15.44 -6.23 -15.01
N PRO A 20 -16.45 -7.01 -14.56
CA PRO A 20 -16.58 -7.35 -13.15
C PRO A 20 -15.40 -8.21 -12.72
N LEU A 21 -14.94 -8.05 -11.48
CA LEU A 21 -13.85 -8.88 -10.96
C LEU A 21 -13.98 -9.08 -9.43
N VAL A 22 -13.36 -10.15 -8.93
CA VAL A 22 -13.15 -10.35 -7.49
C VAL A 22 -11.69 -10.14 -7.18
N ASN A 23 -11.42 -9.18 -6.28
CA ASN A 23 -10.07 -8.87 -5.84
C ASN A 23 -9.71 -9.68 -4.60
N VAL A 24 -8.74 -10.59 -4.73
CA VAL A 24 -8.06 -11.30 -3.64
C VAL A 24 -6.55 -11.12 -3.72
N SER A 25 -6.09 -10.00 -4.31
CA SER A 25 -4.68 -9.62 -4.36
C SER A 25 -4.26 -8.63 -3.26
N GLY A 26 -5.21 -8.19 -2.43
CA GLY A 26 -4.99 -7.17 -1.43
C GLY A 26 -5.31 -5.75 -1.94
N THR A 27 -4.64 -4.74 -1.41
CA THR A 27 -4.91 -3.33 -1.72
C THR A 27 -4.14 -2.83 -2.96
N MET A 28 -4.36 -3.46 -4.11
CA MET A 28 -3.68 -3.17 -5.38
C MET A 28 -4.25 -1.93 -6.06
N THR A 29 -3.43 -0.89 -6.25
CA THR A 29 -3.83 0.39 -6.87
C THR A 29 -4.38 0.23 -8.29
N SER A 30 -3.82 -0.69 -9.09
CA SER A 30 -4.23 -0.93 -10.49
C SER A 30 -5.67 -1.40 -10.65
N ILE A 31 -6.29 -1.90 -9.58
CA ILE A 31 -7.69 -2.34 -9.54
C ILE A 31 -8.54 -1.58 -8.53
N GLY A 32 -8.09 -0.38 -8.13
CA GLY A 32 -8.85 0.54 -7.26
C GLY A 32 -8.53 0.43 -5.76
N ALA A 33 -7.52 -0.34 -5.38
CA ALA A 33 -6.98 -0.54 -4.03
C ALA A 33 -7.97 -1.14 -3.02
N SER A 34 -9.00 -0.43 -2.58
CA SER A 34 -10.02 -0.93 -1.63
C SER A 34 -11.41 -0.36 -1.95
N ILE A 35 -12.42 -1.04 -1.45
CA ILE A 35 -13.80 -0.51 -1.48
C ILE A 35 -13.92 0.59 -0.42
N MET A 36 -14.38 1.76 -0.85
CA MET A 36 -14.53 2.91 0.04
C MET A 36 -15.67 2.66 1.04
N VAL A 37 -15.43 2.95 2.32
CA VAL A 37 -16.45 2.85 3.36
C VAL A 37 -17.58 3.85 3.13
N ALA A 38 -18.80 3.49 3.54
CA ALA A 38 -20.00 4.30 3.30
C ALA A 38 -19.89 5.73 3.87
N ASP A 39 -19.29 5.86 5.05
CA ASP A 39 -19.08 7.17 5.68
C ASP A 39 -18.22 8.09 4.82
N ALA A 40 -17.16 7.57 4.20
CA ALA A 40 -16.28 8.34 3.33
C ALA A 40 -16.98 8.72 2.01
N GLN A 41 -17.79 7.82 1.43
CA GLN A 41 -18.60 8.10 0.24
C GLN A 41 -19.58 9.24 0.53
N LEU A 42 -20.31 9.17 1.64
CA LEU A 42 -21.27 10.20 2.06
C LEU A 42 -20.56 11.53 2.32
N ALA A 43 -19.42 11.53 3.00
CA ALA A 43 -18.63 12.73 3.27
C ALA A 43 -18.22 13.45 1.98
N MET A 44 -17.73 12.70 0.98
CA MET A 44 -17.38 13.27 -0.32
C MET A 44 -18.57 13.88 -1.03
N GLN A 45 -19.71 13.22 -1.00
CA GLN A 45 -20.97 13.73 -1.57
C GLN A 45 -21.43 15.02 -0.87
N LEU A 46 -21.39 15.05 0.45
CA LEU A 46 -21.84 16.18 1.25
C LEU A 46 -20.98 17.43 1.04
N ILE A 47 -19.65 17.29 0.96
CA ILE A 47 -18.77 18.46 0.83
C ILE A 47 -18.72 19.01 -0.60
N SER A 48 -19.01 18.18 -1.62
CA SER A 48 -18.81 18.55 -3.03
C SER A 48 -19.52 19.84 -3.44
N PRO A 49 -20.76 20.15 -3.03
CA PRO A 49 -21.46 21.37 -3.44
C PRO A 49 -21.03 22.63 -2.68
N HIS A 50 -20.08 22.54 -1.75
CA HIS A 50 -19.70 23.67 -0.88
C HIS A 50 -18.29 24.20 -1.15
N PHE A 51 -18.11 25.52 -1.04
CA PHE A 51 -16.78 26.13 -0.96
C PHE A 51 -16.29 26.07 0.49
N ILE A 52 -15.05 25.61 0.67
CA ILE A 52 -14.40 25.47 1.97
C ILE A 52 -13.02 26.08 1.90
N LYS A 53 -12.61 26.81 2.94
CA LYS A 53 -11.22 27.21 3.09
C LYS A 53 -10.35 25.99 3.37
N ILE A 54 -9.48 25.64 2.44
CA ILE A 54 -8.67 24.40 2.52
C ILE A 54 -7.83 24.34 3.80
N HIS A 55 -7.32 25.46 4.29
CA HIS A 55 -6.54 25.50 5.54
C HIS A 55 -7.39 25.14 6.78
N GLU A 56 -8.66 25.55 6.82
CA GLU A 56 -9.58 25.16 7.90
C GLU A 56 -9.90 23.68 7.85
N LEU A 57 -10.11 23.13 6.65
CA LEU A 57 -10.35 21.70 6.43
C LEU A 57 -9.13 20.86 6.85
N GLN A 58 -7.93 21.27 6.45
CA GLN A 58 -6.68 20.59 6.83
C GLN A 58 -6.40 20.72 8.34
N SER A 59 -6.73 21.84 8.97
CA SER A 59 -6.64 21.98 10.42
C SER A 59 -7.55 20.99 11.16
N SER A 60 -8.76 20.78 10.63
CA SER A 60 -9.68 19.77 11.17
C SER A 60 -9.16 18.35 10.93
N ALA A 61 -8.59 18.07 9.75
CA ALA A 61 -7.94 16.80 9.46
C ALA A 61 -6.75 16.52 10.41
N SER A 62 -5.94 17.54 10.69
CA SER A 62 -4.80 17.43 11.63
C SER A 62 -5.22 16.92 13.00
N LYS A 63 -6.34 17.43 13.55
CA LYS A 63 -6.83 16.98 14.85
C LYS A 63 -7.20 15.51 14.87
N ILE A 64 -7.89 15.03 13.81
CA ILE A 64 -8.29 13.63 13.67
C ILE A 64 -7.04 12.75 13.50
N ILE A 65 -6.08 13.18 12.69
CA ILE A 65 -4.82 12.46 12.47
C ILE A 65 -4.07 12.33 13.78
N SER A 66 -3.87 13.44 14.52
CA SER A 66 -3.16 13.44 15.80
C SER A 66 -3.81 12.52 16.83
N GLU A 67 -5.15 12.52 16.91
CA GLU A 67 -5.89 11.65 17.83
C GLU A 67 -5.65 10.17 17.53
N LEU A 68 -5.62 9.80 16.25
CA LEU A 68 -5.50 8.40 15.83
C LEU A 68 -4.07 7.88 15.79
N THR A 69 -3.12 8.75 15.46
CA THR A 69 -1.72 8.34 15.29
C THR A 69 -0.85 8.64 16.51
N GLY A 70 -1.32 9.43 17.46
CA GLY A 70 -0.49 9.93 18.57
C GLY A 70 0.50 11.02 18.16
N SER A 71 0.49 11.49 16.91
CA SER A 71 1.37 12.54 16.42
C SER A 71 0.98 13.93 16.92
N GLU A 72 1.90 14.88 16.87
CA GLU A 72 1.62 16.28 17.24
C GLU A 72 0.73 16.98 16.20
N SER A 73 0.83 16.60 14.92
CA SER A 73 0.13 17.23 13.80
C SER A 73 0.08 16.30 12.59
N GLY A 74 -0.77 16.63 11.62
CA GLY A 74 -0.83 15.91 10.34
C GLY A 74 -1.58 16.70 9.27
N PHE A 75 -1.53 16.23 8.04
CA PHE A 75 -2.34 16.76 6.94
C PHE A 75 -2.61 15.69 5.88
N ILE A 76 -3.60 15.93 5.04
CA ILE A 76 -3.95 15.06 3.92
C ILE A 76 -3.31 15.59 2.65
N THR A 77 -2.65 14.71 1.90
CA THR A 77 -2.05 14.98 0.58
C THR A 77 -2.62 14.05 -0.51
N ALA A 78 -2.18 14.21 -1.75
CA ALA A 78 -2.76 13.49 -2.90
C ALA A 78 -2.58 11.97 -2.85
N SER A 79 -1.45 11.50 -2.29
CA SER A 79 -1.12 10.08 -2.16
C SER A 79 -0.01 9.89 -1.14
N SER A 80 0.26 8.65 -0.70
CA SER A 80 1.44 8.34 0.13
C SER A 80 2.75 8.66 -0.61
N GLY A 81 2.83 8.39 -1.91
CA GLY A 81 3.99 8.78 -2.72
C GLY A 81 4.24 10.31 -2.73
N ALA A 82 3.17 11.12 -2.85
CA ALA A 82 3.28 12.56 -2.67
C ALA A 82 3.74 12.92 -1.25
N GLY A 83 3.26 12.19 -0.24
CA GLY A 83 3.70 12.34 1.15
C GLY A 83 5.21 12.16 1.31
N ILE A 84 5.81 11.14 0.68
CA ILE A 84 7.27 10.93 0.68
C ILE A 84 7.99 12.14 0.08
N THR A 85 7.61 12.53 -1.13
CA THR A 85 8.23 13.66 -1.85
C THR A 85 8.14 14.97 -1.05
N LEU A 86 6.96 15.30 -0.50
CA LEU A 86 6.73 16.53 0.26
C LEU A 86 7.46 16.54 1.61
N SER A 87 7.56 15.38 2.27
CA SER A 87 8.29 15.25 3.53
C SER A 87 9.78 15.50 3.34
N ILE A 88 10.38 14.92 2.31
CA ILE A 88 11.79 15.13 1.98
C ILE A 88 12.04 16.59 1.58
N ALA A 89 11.19 17.16 0.71
CA ALA A 89 11.25 18.56 0.34
C ALA A 89 11.23 19.49 1.55
N ALA A 90 10.36 19.20 2.50
CA ALA A 90 10.22 19.96 3.73
C ALA A 90 11.47 19.93 4.63
N LEU A 91 12.11 18.77 4.73
CA LEU A 91 13.33 18.61 5.51
C LEU A 91 14.55 19.31 4.86
N MET A 92 14.52 19.51 3.53
CA MET A 92 15.54 20.29 2.82
C MET A 92 15.34 21.81 2.95
N THR A 93 14.08 22.28 2.92
CA THR A 93 13.79 23.71 2.79
C THR A 93 13.30 24.37 4.09
N GLY A 94 12.87 23.55 5.06
CA GLY A 94 12.16 24.07 6.22
C GLY A 94 10.91 24.86 5.80
N LYS A 95 10.67 25.98 6.45
CA LYS A 95 9.52 26.89 6.21
C LYS A 95 9.92 28.10 5.35
N ASN A 96 11.05 28.07 4.66
CA ASN A 96 11.53 29.21 3.87
C ASN A 96 10.87 29.20 2.47
N PRO A 97 10.01 30.21 2.12
CA PRO A 97 9.31 30.23 0.84
C PRO A 97 10.26 30.30 -0.36
N GLY A 98 11.39 31.00 -0.26
CA GLY A 98 12.37 31.10 -1.34
C GLY A 98 13.06 29.77 -1.64
N LEU A 99 13.33 28.95 -0.61
CA LEU A 99 13.87 27.60 -0.79
C LEU A 99 12.81 26.65 -1.33
N ILE A 100 11.55 26.79 -0.90
CA ILE A 100 10.41 26.01 -1.42
C ILE A 100 10.22 26.26 -2.92
N GLU A 101 10.27 27.52 -3.35
CA GLU A 101 10.13 27.90 -4.77
C GLU A 101 11.32 27.43 -5.62
N LYS A 102 12.52 27.33 -5.03
CA LYS A 102 13.74 26.87 -5.69
C LYS A 102 13.69 25.39 -6.11
N LEU A 103 12.96 24.54 -5.36
CA LEU A 103 12.87 23.12 -5.68
C LEU A 103 12.26 22.86 -7.05
N PRO A 104 12.75 21.86 -7.80
CA PRO A 104 13.64 20.75 -7.39
C PRO A 104 15.15 21.07 -7.51
N ASN A 105 15.56 22.33 -7.71
CA ASN A 105 16.98 22.69 -7.62
C ASN A 105 17.40 22.72 -6.15
N THR A 106 18.33 21.85 -5.80
CA THR A 106 18.81 21.63 -4.42
C THR A 106 20.24 22.14 -4.18
N ASP A 107 20.79 22.97 -5.09
CA ASP A 107 22.13 23.54 -4.93
C ASP A 107 22.25 24.32 -3.63
N GLY A 108 23.23 23.96 -2.79
CA GLY A 108 23.45 24.56 -1.48
C GLY A 108 22.53 24.07 -0.36
N LEU A 109 21.71 23.06 -0.62
CA LEU A 109 20.88 22.40 0.40
C LEU A 109 21.49 21.04 0.79
N LYS A 110 21.23 20.61 2.02
CA LYS A 110 21.38 19.20 2.37
C LYS A 110 20.32 18.42 1.60
N ASN A 111 20.71 17.53 0.72
CA ASN A 111 19.80 16.92 -0.25
C ASN A 111 19.95 15.39 -0.37
N GLU A 112 20.59 14.75 0.60
CA GLU A 112 20.78 13.31 0.58
C GLU A 112 19.81 12.62 1.53
N VAL A 113 19.21 11.50 1.07
CA VAL A 113 18.30 10.67 1.84
C VAL A 113 18.88 9.27 1.95
N VAL A 114 19.17 8.83 3.18
CA VAL A 114 19.68 7.47 3.41
C VAL A 114 18.56 6.45 3.46
N VAL A 115 18.70 5.36 2.68
CA VAL A 115 17.74 4.26 2.58
C VAL A 115 18.49 2.93 2.53
N GLN A 116 18.09 1.92 3.31
CA GLN A 116 18.70 0.60 3.16
C GLN A 116 18.33 -0.04 1.82
N SER A 117 19.28 -0.70 1.17
CA SER A 117 19.14 -1.18 -0.22
C SER A 117 17.92 -2.09 -0.42
N GLY A 118 17.59 -2.94 0.55
CA GLY A 118 16.41 -3.81 0.51
C GLY A 118 15.06 -3.08 0.57
N HIS A 119 15.04 -1.79 0.90
CA HIS A 119 13.84 -0.95 0.95
C HIS A 119 13.58 -0.16 -0.35
N LEU A 120 14.48 -0.22 -1.31
CA LEU A 120 14.30 0.41 -2.63
C LEU A 120 13.40 -0.46 -3.51
N CYS A 121 12.15 -0.60 -3.11
CA CYS A 121 11.15 -1.40 -3.80
C CYS A 121 10.36 -0.61 -4.87
N ASN A 122 9.57 -1.34 -5.66
CA ASN A 122 8.62 -0.79 -6.62
C ASN A 122 7.19 -1.15 -6.17
N TYR A 123 6.39 -0.12 -5.89
CA TYR A 123 4.97 -0.22 -5.49
C TYR A 123 3.99 0.22 -6.59
N GLY A 124 4.44 0.21 -7.86
CA GLY A 124 3.79 0.82 -9.04
C GLY A 124 4.55 2.05 -9.54
N GLY A 125 5.41 2.61 -8.72
CA GLY A 125 6.50 3.55 -8.95
C GLY A 125 7.65 3.19 -8.01
N THR A 126 8.86 3.62 -8.29
CA THR A 126 9.99 3.29 -7.40
C THR A 126 10.09 4.27 -6.22
N VAL A 127 10.44 3.77 -5.04
CA VAL A 127 10.75 4.61 -3.87
C VAL A 127 11.83 5.65 -4.22
N ASP A 128 12.86 5.24 -4.95
CA ASP A 128 13.92 6.12 -5.46
C ASP A 128 13.38 7.30 -6.28
N GLN A 129 12.39 7.05 -7.14
CA GLN A 129 11.78 8.12 -7.93
C GLN A 129 10.99 9.10 -7.05
N ALA A 130 10.27 8.61 -6.03
CA ALA A 130 9.56 9.49 -5.11
C ALA A 130 10.52 10.41 -4.33
N ILE A 131 11.72 9.91 -3.98
CA ILE A 131 12.79 10.72 -3.39
C ILE A 131 13.28 11.77 -4.38
N ARG A 132 13.66 11.36 -5.60
CA ARG A 132 14.22 12.25 -6.63
C ARG A 132 13.25 13.32 -7.12
N LEU A 133 11.94 13.10 -7.05
CA LEU A 133 10.93 14.12 -7.38
C LEU A 133 11.02 15.36 -6.49
N SER A 134 11.55 15.25 -5.29
CA SER A 134 11.84 16.42 -4.43
C SER A 134 13.12 17.20 -4.84
N GLY A 135 13.94 16.63 -5.73
CA GLY A 135 15.30 17.10 -6.06
C GLY A 135 16.38 16.46 -5.19
N ALA A 136 16.02 15.62 -4.22
CA ALA A 136 16.97 14.91 -3.36
C ALA A 136 17.67 13.75 -4.09
N LYS A 137 18.77 13.29 -3.51
CA LYS A 137 19.56 12.14 -3.94
C LYS A 137 19.33 10.98 -2.98
N THR A 138 19.14 9.80 -3.54
CA THR A 138 19.08 8.57 -2.75
C THR A 138 20.49 8.07 -2.44
N ILE A 139 20.80 7.90 -1.17
CA ILE A 139 22.03 7.26 -0.69
C ILE A 139 21.65 5.89 -0.14
N SER A 140 21.80 4.86 -0.95
CA SER A 140 21.54 3.48 -0.49
C SER A 140 22.72 2.96 0.33
N PHE A 141 22.42 2.22 1.40
CA PHE A 141 23.42 1.58 2.24
C PHE A 141 23.07 0.10 2.49
N GLY A 142 24.09 -0.67 2.85
CA GLY A 142 23.97 -2.11 3.02
C GLY A 142 23.79 -2.86 1.70
N GLN A 143 23.61 -4.16 1.82
CA GLN A 143 23.24 -5.02 0.71
C GLN A 143 21.71 -5.28 0.75
N SER A 144 21.13 -5.72 -0.35
CA SER A 144 19.70 -6.01 -0.40
C SER A 144 19.23 -7.07 0.62
N THR A 145 20.11 -7.96 1.03
CA THR A 145 19.82 -9.07 1.94
C THR A 145 20.64 -9.08 3.23
N GLN A 146 21.46 -8.05 3.46
CA GLN A 146 22.27 -7.92 4.68
C GLN A 146 22.64 -6.47 4.95
N VAL A 147 22.25 -5.96 6.10
CA VAL A 147 22.56 -4.61 6.55
C VAL A 147 23.18 -4.64 7.93
N GLN A 148 24.22 -3.82 8.15
CA GLN A 148 24.93 -3.67 9.41
C GLN A 148 25.02 -2.21 9.84
N ASP A 149 25.06 -1.95 11.14
CA ASP A 149 24.99 -0.61 11.74
C ASP A 149 26.07 0.34 11.19
N HIS A 150 27.31 -0.14 11.04
CA HIS A 150 28.41 0.69 10.53
C HIS A 150 28.17 1.21 9.11
N GLN A 151 27.34 0.53 8.30
CA GLN A 151 27.03 0.96 6.95
C GLN A 151 26.11 2.18 6.97
N LEU A 152 25.13 2.26 7.89
CA LEU A 152 24.31 3.45 8.08
C LEU A 152 25.13 4.59 8.68
N TYR A 153 25.95 4.32 9.72
CA TYR A 153 26.83 5.33 10.29
C TYR A 153 27.75 5.98 9.26
N ASN A 154 28.24 5.20 8.28
CA ASN A 154 29.12 5.67 7.22
C ASN A 154 28.38 6.34 6.05
N ALA A 155 27.09 5.99 5.81
CA ALA A 155 26.28 6.62 4.78
C ALA A 155 25.80 8.02 5.16
N ILE A 156 25.64 8.28 6.46
CA ILE A 156 25.23 9.60 6.96
C ILE A 156 26.42 10.55 6.95
N ASN A 157 26.26 11.72 6.29
CA ASN A 157 27.25 12.77 6.17
C ASN A 157 26.62 14.17 6.32
N GLU A 158 27.39 15.25 6.09
CA GLU A 158 26.94 16.63 6.22
C GLU A 158 25.82 17.03 5.25
N ASN A 159 25.64 16.32 4.13
CA ASN A 159 24.61 16.57 3.14
C ASN A 159 23.31 15.75 3.42
N THR A 160 23.32 14.88 4.40
CA THR A 160 22.17 14.05 4.74
C THR A 160 21.05 14.91 5.35
N THR A 161 19.86 14.86 4.75
CA THR A 161 18.67 15.60 5.20
C THR A 161 17.66 14.72 5.92
N ALA A 162 17.59 13.44 5.55
CA ALA A 162 16.62 12.49 6.13
C ALA A 162 17.09 11.04 6.06
N GLY A 163 16.58 10.21 6.96
CA GLY A 163 16.51 8.77 6.79
C GLY A 163 15.10 8.37 6.35
N LEU A 164 14.97 7.51 5.33
CA LEU A 164 13.69 6.95 4.92
C LEU A 164 13.64 5.45 5.21
N TYR A 165 12.67 5.04 6.02
CA TYR A 165 12.36 3.65 6.31
C TYR A 165 11.06 3.24 5.62
N VAL A 166 11.05 2.14 4.86
CA VAL A 166 9.87 1.68 4.12
C VAL A 166 9.34 0.40 4.75
N VAL A 167 8.09 0.40 5.13
CA VAL A 167 7.37 -0.77 5.64
C VAL A 167 6.42 -1.25 4.54
N SER A 168 6.78 -2.36 3.92
CA SER A 168 6.02 -2.92 2.80
C SER A 168 6.38 -4.38 2.59
N HIS A 169 5.43 -5.17 2.14
CA HIS A 169 5.70 -6.54 1.67
C HIS A 169 6.37 -6.60 0.27
N HIS A 170 6.75 -5.45 -0.29
CA HIS A 170 7.60 -5.36 -1.48
C HIS A 170 9.08 -5.18 -1.16
N VAL A 171 9.43 -4.94 0.11
CA VAL A 171 10.82 -4.88 0.56
C VAL A 171 11.39 -6.28 0.79
N VAL A 172 12.70 -6.38 0.93
CA VAL A 172 13.33 -7.64 1.33
C VAL A 172 13.02 -7.93 2.79
N GLU A 173 12.46 -9.10 3.09
CA GLU A 173 11.92 -9.45 4.41
C GLU A 173 12.97 -9.89 5.43
N TYR A 174 14.21 -10.16 5.01
CA TYR A 174 15.28 -10.67 5.89
C TYR A 174 16.58 -9.91 5.72
N GLY A 175 17.40 -9.94 6.77
CA GLY A 175 18.73 -9.32 6.78
C GLY A 175 18.72 -7.79 6.82
N GLN A 176 17.54 -7.16 6.96
CA GLN A 176 17.38 -5.72 7.04
C GLN A 176 17.62 -5.23 8.48
N MET A 177 18.06 -3.97 8.60
CA MET A 177 18.11 -3.28 9.89
C MET A 177 16.70 -3.04 10.41
N SER A 178 16.47 -3.32 11.69
CA SER A 178 15.20 -3.03 12.34
C SER A 178 14.92 -1.52 12.38
N PHE A 179 13.62 -1.15 12.42
CA PHE A 179 13.23 0.24 12.54
C PHE A 179 13.83 0.91 13.78
N ASP A 180 13.82 0.22 14.93
CA ASP A 180 14.34 0.77 16.19
C ASP A 180 15.84 1.11 16.09
N CYS A 181 16.65 0.22 15.45
CA CYS A 181 18.06 0.45 15.22
C CYS A 181 18.30 1.60 14.23
N PHE A 182 17.56 1.61 13.11
CA PHE A 182 17.64 2.67 12.10
C PHE A 182 17.32 4.06 12.70
N CYS A 183 16.20 4.14 13.43
CA CYS A 183 15.75 5.37 14.08
C CYS A 183 16.78 5.88 15.09
N LYS A 184 17.30 4.98 15.94
CA LYS A 184 18.33 5.31 16.93
C LYS A 184 19.58 5.90 16.26
N ILE A 185 20.14 5.26 15.24
CA ILE A 185 21.37 5.73 14.57
C ILE A 185 21.13 7.08 13.86
N CYS A 186 20.00 7.24 13.16
CA CYS A 186 19.67 8.51 12.54
C CYS A 186 19.59 9.64 13.58
N HIS A 187 18.90 9.42 14.70
CA HIS A 187 18.75 10.43 15.76
C HIS A 187 20.08 10.74 16.46
N GLU A 188 20.94 9.76 16.69
CA GLU A 188 22.31 9.99 17.22
C GLU A 188 23.12 10.95 16.33
N LYS A 189 22.84 10.95 15.02
CA LYS A 189 23.43 11.83 14.01
C LYS A 189 22.64 13.11 13.76
N GLY A 190 21.53 13.33 14.48
CA GLY A 190 20.65 14.49 14.30
C GLY A 190 19.86 14.48 12.98
N ILE A 191 19.67 13.31 12.38
CA ILE A 191 18.94 13.12 11.12
C ILE A 191 17.49 12.70 11.43
N PRO A 192 16.47 13.44 10.94
CA PRO A 192 15.08 13.06 11.10
C PRO A 192 14.72 11.82 10.27
N VAL A 193 13.76 11.03 10.79
CA VAL A 193 13.32 9.77 10.21
C VAL A 193 11.91 9.89 9.64
N ILE A 194 11.78 9.59 8.35
CA ILE A 194 10.51 9.43 7.63
C ILE A 194 10.20 7.94 7.53
N VAL A 195 8.96 7.55 7.82
CA VAL A 195 8.47 6.18 7.62
C VAL A 195 7.38 6.16 6.56
N ASP A 196 7.60 5.40 5.50
CA ASP A 196 6.52 5.02 4.58
C ASP A 196 5.83 3.77 5.14
N ALA A 197 4.69 3.97 5.77
CA ALA A 197 3.80 2.97 6.36
C ALA A 197 2.45 2.91 5.62
N ALA A 198 2.47 3.07 4.30
CA ALA A 198 1.27 3.26 3.49
C ALA A 198 0.24 2.15 3.63
N SER A 199 0.65 0.92 3.95
CA SER A 199 -0.21 -0.28 4.08
C SER A 199 -0.24 -0.83 5.50
N GLU A 200 0.07 -0.01 6.51
CA GLU A 200 0.09 -0.48 7.89
C GLU A 200 -1.27 -0.27 8.57
N TYR A 201 -1.61 -1.25 9.41
CA TYR A 201 -2.88 -1.31 10.14
C TYR A 201 -2.80 -0.55 11.46
N ASP A 202 -1.66 -0.61 12.15
CA ASP A 202 -1.39 0.15 13.36
C ASP A 202 -0.91 1.56 13.00
N LEU A 203 -1.73 2.54 13.34
CA LEU A 203 -1.45 3.94 13.03
C LEU A 203 -0.55 4.64 14.07
N LYS A 204 -0.17 3.97 15.17
CA LYS A 204 0.60 4.59 16.28
C LYS A 204 2.03 4.08 16.38
N ILE A 205 2.26 2.82 16.07
CA ILE A 205 3.49 2.11 16.38
C ILE A 205 4.78 2.84 15.96
N PHE A 206 4.80 3.51 14.81
CA PHE A 206 6.01 4.18 14.33
C PHE A 206 6.23 5.54 15.00
N ILE A 207 5.16 6.28 15.32
CA ILE A 207 5.26 7.50 16.12
C ILE A 207 5.75 7.16 17.53
N ASP A 208 5.17 6.13 18.16
CA ASP A 208 5.54 5.68 19.51
C ASP A 208 7.01 5.19 19.57
N LYS A 209 7.51 4.65 18.47
CA LYS A 209 8.91 4.23 18.31
C LYS A 209 9.86 5.34 17.88
N GLY A 210 9.37 6.57 17.75
CA GLY A 210 10.20 7.75 17.54
C GLY A 210 10.33 8.25 16.09
N ALA A 211 9.52 7.77 15.15
CA ALA A 211 9.47 8.38 13.82
C ALA A 211 9.14 9.87 13.90
N ASP A 212 9.83 10.69 13.11
CA ASP A 212 9.57 12.12 13.03
C ASP A 212 8.39 12.45 12.10
N ILE A 213 8.25 11.67 11.02
CA ILE A 213 7.17 11.75 10.04
C ILE A 213 6.76 10.33 9.67
N VAL A 214 5.46 10.03 9.67
CA VAL A 214 4.89 8.76 9.19
C VAL A 214 3.87 9.04 8.11
N ILE A 215 3.85 8.20 7.08
CA ILE A 215 2.99 8.37 5.91
C ILE A 215 2.11 7.13 5.76
N TYR A 216 0.78 7.32 5.76
CA TYR A 216 -0.21 6.27 5.52
C TYR A 216 -0.99 6.54 4.23
N SER A 217 -1.65 5.50 3.70
CA SER A 217 -2.53 5.61 2.55
C SER A 217 -4.00 5.47 2.95
N SER A 218 -4.81 6.46 2.60
CA SER A 218 -6.24 6.46 2.92
C SER A 218 -7.01 5.36 2.17
N HIS A 219 -6.64 5.06 0.92
CA HIS A 219 -7.37 4.10 0.08
C HIS A 219 -6.92 2.64 0.23
N LYS A 220 -6.16 2.32 1.29
CA LYS A 220 -5.80 0.94 1.65
C LYS A 220 -6.71 0.44 2.76
N PHE A 221 -6.19 -0.06 3.87
CA PHE A 221 -7.02 -0.61 4.97
C PHE A 221 -8.03 0.37 5.55
N LEU A 222 -7.76 1.67 5.50
CA LEU A 222 -8.71 2.68 5.97
C LEU A 222 -9.99 2.72 5.15
N GLY A 223 -9.96 2.30 3.87
CA GLY A 223 -11.13 2.32 2.99
C GLY A 223 -11.61 3.74 2.68
N GLY A 224 -10.69 4.69 2.58
CA GLY A 224 -10.97 6.06 2.16
C GLY A 224 -10.74 6.29 0.67
N PRO A 225 -10.88 7.52 0.18
CA PRO A 225 -10.51 7.89 -1.18
C PRO A 225 -8.98 7.88 -1.36
N THR A 226 -8.51 7.96 -2.61
CA THR A 226 -7.08 8.12 -2.90
C THR A 226 -6.55 9.40 -2.26
N ALA A 227 -5.77 9.23 -1.20
CA ALA A 227 -5.10 10.30 -0.47
C ALA A 227 -3.95 9.71 0.35
N GLY A 228 -2.94 10.54 0.65
CA GLY A 228 -1.90 10.26 1.63
C GLY A 228 -2.22 10.97 2.94
N ILE A 229 -1.87 10.36 4.05
CA ILE A 229 -1.97 10.91 5.40
C ILE A 229 -0.54 11.06 5.90
N VAL A 230 -0.13 12.30 6.16
CA VAL A 230 1.20 12.62 6.70
C VAL A 230 1.02 13.05 8.15
N ALA A 231 1.67 12.35 9.08
CA ALA A 231 1.57 12.55 10.51
C ALA A 231 2.97 12.70 11.12
N GLY A 232 3.15 13.51 12.15
CA GLY A 232 4.46 13.67 12.79
C GLY A 232 4.59 14.91 13.68
N LYS A 233 5.83 15.35 13.90
CA LYS A 233 6.16 16.52 14.70
C LYS A 233 5.67 17.80 14.02
N SER A 234 5.05 18.70 14.79
CA SER A 234 4.38 19.90 14.27
C SER A 234 5.25 20.79 13.39
N ASN A 235 6.52 20.96 13.75
CA ASN A 235 7.45 21.78 12.98
C ASN A 235 7.72 21.21 11.57
N PHE A 236 7.85 19.88 11.45
CA PHE A 236 8.05 19.19 10.18
C PHE A 236 6.76 19.17 9.36
N ILE A 237 5.62 18.89 9.99
CA ILE A 237 4.32 18.85 9.31
C ILE A 237 3.95 20.22 8.74
N GLN A 238 4.22 21.32 9.46
CA GLN A 238 4.05 22.67 8.93
C GLN A 238 4.92 22.91 7.69
N ALA A 239 6.20 22.49 7.71
CA ALA A 239 7.09 22.60 6.56
C ALA A 239 6.63 21.72 5.38
N CYS A 240 6.13 20.50 5.65
CA CYS A 240 5.51 19.63 4.63
C CYS A 240 4.29 20.29 3.99
N TYR A 241 3.40 20.87 4.80
CA TYR A 241 2.21 21.53 4.30
C TYR A 241 2.54 22.78 3.46
N MET A 242 3.57 23.52 3.82
CA MET A 242 4.05 24.68 3.05
C MET A 242 4.55 24.30 1.65
N GLN A 243 4.93 23.04 1.39
CA GLN A 243 5.31 22.59 0.05
C GLN A 243 4.16 22.75 -0.98
N ASN A 244 2.91 22.91 -0.53
CA ASN A 244 1.79 23.26 -1.41
C ASN A 244 1.94 24.65 -2.10
N MET A 245 2.88 25.48 -1.67
CA MET A 245 3.27 26.72 -2.37
C MET A 245 4.30 26.47 -3.50
N GLY A 246 4.98 25.33 -3.46
CA GLY A 246 6.01 24.91 -4.44
C GLY A 246 5.62 23.64 -5.18
N ILE A 247 6.49 22.62 -5.12
CA ILE A 247 6.31 21.35 -5.85
C ILE A 247 5.01 20.61 -5.46
N GLY A 248 4.50 20.78 -4.25
CA GLY A 248 3.24 20.21 -3.81
C GLY A 248 2.02 20.77 -4.55
N ARG A 249 2.14 21.93 -5.22
CA ARG A 249 1.03 22.50 -5.98
C ARG A 249 0.60 21.63 -7.17
N VAL A 250 1.51 20.89 -7.77
CA VAL A 250 1.19 19.92 -8.84
C VAL A 250 0.64 18.61 -8.28
N MET A 251 0.82 18.35 -6.99
CA MET A 251 0.32 17.18 -6.25
C MET A 251 -0.88 17.56 -5.37
N LYS A 252 -1.70 18.52 -5.80
CA LYS A 252 -2.82 19.02 -4.99
C LYS A 252 -3.88 17.95 -4.74
N VAL A 253 -4.48 17.99 -3.55
CA VAL A 253 -5.61 17.15 -3.15
C VAL A 253 -6.89 17.99 -3.10
N GLY A 254 -8.02 17.45 -3.58
CA GLY A 254 -9.33 18.11 -3.54
C GLY A 254 -9.97 18.04 -2.16
N LYS A 255 -10.90 18.97 -1.88
CA LYS A 255 -11.67 19.00 -0.63
C LYS A 255 -12.46 17.70 -0.40
N GLU A 256 -12.90 17.07 -1.47
CA GLU A 256 -13.64 15.81 -1.44
C GLU A 256 -12.77 14.70 -0.86
N ASN A 257 -11.54 14.54 -1.36
CA ASN A 257 -10.61 13.53 -0.88
C ASN A 257 -10.12 13.83 0.55
N ILE A 258 -9.94 15.11 0.91
CA ILE A 258 -9.57 15.49 2.27
C ILE A 258 -10.69 15.07 3.23
N PHE A 259 -11.93 15.46 2.95
CA PHE A 259 -13.06 15.19 3.84
C PHE A 259 -13.43 13.71 3.87
N GLY A 260 -13.35 13.02 2.73
CA GLY A 260 -13.51 11.57 2.65
C GLY A 260 -12.46 10.80 3.46
N ALA A 261 -11.18 11.23 3.40
CA ALA A 261 -10.11 10.63 4.20
C ALA A 261 -10.30 10.88 5.70
N MET A 262 -10.74 12.08 6.10
CA MET A 262 -11.10 12.40 7.49
C MET A 262 -12.20 11.46 8.00
N SER A 263 -13.25 11.25 7.20
CA SER A 263 -14.36 10.39 7.55
C SER A 263 -13.95 8.91 7.62
N ALA A 264 -13.08 8.46 6.71
CA ALA A 264 -12.52 7.11 6.77
C ALA A 264 -11.68 6.87 8.04
N LEU A 265 -10.88 7.86 8.46
CA LEU A 265 -10.13 7.82 9.71
C LEU A 265 -11.05 7.74 10.94
N GLN A 266 -12.14 8.50 10.96
CA GLN A 266 -13.12 8.44 12.04
C GLN A 266 -13.85 7.09 12.07
N ALA A 267 -14.26 6.57 10.90
CA ALA A 267 -14.87 5.24 10.77
C ALA A 267 -13.91 4.13 11.22
N TRP A 268 -12.61 4.27 10.98
CA TRP A 268 -11.60 3.33 11.44
C TRP A 268 -11.61 3.13 12.94
N LYS A 269 -11.74 4.20 13.70
CA LYS A 269 -11.80 4.15 15.16
C LYS A 269 -12.99 3.35 15.70
N GLY A 270 -14.14 3.47 15.02
CA GLY A 270 -15.38 2.79 15.42
C GLY A 270 -15.61 1.42 14.77
N ARG A 271 -14.65 0.95 13.95
CA ARG A 271 -14.80 -0.29 13.17
C ARG A 271 -14.70 -1.51 14.07
N ASP A 272 -15.58 -2.49 13.86
CA ASP A 272 -15.49 -3.81 14.50
C ASP A 272 -14.39 -4.64 13.81
N HIS A 273 -13.15 -4.46 14.28
CA HIS A 273 -11.99 -5.14 13.74
C HIS A 273 -12.01 -6.65 13.99
N GLU A 274 -12.64 -7.10 15.09
CA GLU A 274 -12.75 -8.52 15.41
C GLU A 274 -13.71 -9.24 14.47
N ALA A 275 -14.86 -8.64 14.19
CA ALA A 275 -15.81 -9.19 13.22
C ALA A 275 -15.18 -9.26 11.81
N ILE A 276 -14.40 -8.26 11.39
CA ILE A 276 -13.69 -8.29 10.12
C ILE A 276 -12.67 -9.44 10.09
N ARG A 277 -11.85 -9.61 11.11
CA ARG A 277 -10.85 -10.71 11.18
C ARG A 277 -11.55 -12.07 11.18
N SER A 278 -12.68 -12.22 11.85
CA SER A 278 -13.46 -13.47 11.86
C SER A 278 -13.99 -13.80 10.46
N ALA A 279 -14.53 -12.82 9.74
CA ALA A 279 -15.00 -13.02 8.37
C ALA A 279 -13.87 -13.37 7.39
N GLU A 280 -12.72 -12.71 7.52
CA GLU A 280 -11.53 -13.03 6.74
C GLU A 280 -10.99 -14.42 7.01
N THR A 281 -10.95 -14.84 8.28
CA THR A 281 -10.55 -16.21 8.67
C THR A 281 -11.48 -17.24 8.06
N SER A 282 -12.80 -17.02 8.10
CA SER A 282 -13.78 -17.91 7.48
C SER A 282 -13.58 -18.05 5.97
N ALA A 283 -13.23 -16.95 5.27
CA ALA A 283 -12.92 -17.00 3.85
C ALA A 283 -11.64 -17.81 3.56
N LEU A 284 -10.59 -17.60 4.36
CA LEU A 284 -9.34 -18.36 4.23
C LEU A 284 -9.56 -19.87 4.44
N GLU A 285 -10.33 -20.26 5.43
CA GLU A 285 -10.68 -21.66 5.70
C GLU A 285 -11.49 -22.28 4.56
N LEU A 286 -12.47 -21.54 4.02
CA LEU A 286 -13.26 -21.96 2.87
C LEU A 286 -12.38 -22.21 1.65
N TRP A 287 -11.46 -21.31 1.35
CA TRP A 287 -10.53 -21.45 0.23
C TRP A 287 -9.54 -22.59 0.46
N GLN A 288 -9.01 -22.75 1.67
CA GLN A 288 -8.11 -23.86 1.99
C GLN A 288 -8.82 -25.21 1.79
N GLN A 289 -10.05 -25.34 2.25
CA GLN A 289 -10.86 -26.54 2.04
C GLN A 289 -11.13 -26.79 0.55
N SER A 290 -11.36 -25.73 -0.24
CA SER A 290 -11.68 -25.84 -1.68
C SER A 290 -10.55 -26.44 -2.51
N VAL A 291 -9.31 -26.36 -2.03
CA VAL A 291 -8.11 -26.88 -2.74
C VAL A 291 -7.58 -28.20 -2.10
N THR A 292 -8.24 -28.71 -1.06
CA THR A 292 -7.86 -29.97 -0.44
C THR A 292 -8.07 -31.14 -1.39
N GLY A 293 -7.14 -32.08 -1.40
CA GLY A 293 -7.21 -33.29 -2.23
C GLY A 293 -6.61 -33.20 -3.63
N PHE A 294 -6.15 -32.03 -4.06
CA PHE A 294 -5.40 -31.90 -5.32
C PHE A 294 -3.93 -32.26 -5.11
N ASN A 295 -3.50 -33.39 -5.68
CA ASN A 295 -2.11 -33.83 -5.54
C ASN A 295 -1.16 -32.83 -6.21
N GLY A 296 -0.16 -32.35 -5.45
CA GLY A 296 0.80 -31.32 -5.89
C GLY A 296 0.34 -29.89 -5.64
N VAL A 297 -0.81 -29.67 -4.99
CA VAL A 297 -1.29 -28.38 -4.50
C VAL A 297 -1.28 -28.37 -2.98
N LYS A 298 -0.66 -27.38 -2.39
CA LYS A 298 -0.62 -27.15 -0.93
C LYS A 298 -1.17 -25.77 -0.60
N ALA A 299 -1.98 -25.65 0.41
CA ALA A 299 -2.56 -24.39 0.88
C ALA A 299 -2.26 -24.17 2.36
N ASP A 300 -1.50 -23.13 2.66
CA ASP A 300 -1.11 -22.76 4.01
C ASP A 300 -1.63 -21.35 4.34
N ILE A 301 -2.26 -21.18 5.49
CA ILE A 301 -2.57 -19.85 6.02
C ILE A 301 -1.28 -19.26 6.58
N VAL A 302 -0.87 -18.12 6.07
CA VAL A 302 0.38 -17.42 6.44
C VAL A 302 0.07 -16.04 6.98
N SER A 303 0.83 -15.60 7.98
CA SER A 303 0.73 -14.25 8.55
C SER A 303 1.23 -13.19 7.57
N ASP A 304 0.80 -11.95 7.77
CA ASP A 304 1.32 -10.80 7.02
C ASP A 304 2.81 -10.56 7.36
N PRO A 305 3.68 -10.35 6.37
CA PRO A 305 5.13 -10.20 6.60
C PRO A 305 5.50 -8.90 7.33
N THR A 306 4.63 -7.88 7.33
CA THR A 306 4.85 -6.65 8.09
C THR A 306 4.18 -6.67 9.47
N ASN A 307 3.70 -7.84 9.91
CA ASN A 307 3.01 -8.07 11.19
C ASN A 307 1.65 -7.35 11.34
N ASN A 308 1.01 -6.98 10.25
CA ASN A 308 -0.38 -6.55 10.32
C ASN A 308 -1.26 -7.71 10.83
N PRO A 309 -2.37 -7.43 11.56
CA PRO A 309 -3.24 -8.46 12.15
C PRO A 309 -4.14 -9.12 11.12
N LEU A 310 -3.57 -9.58 10.02
CA LEU A 310 -4.26 -10.28 8.94
C LEU A 310 -3.43 -11.48 8.45
N SER A 311 -4.09 -12.39 7.78
CA SER A 311 -3.46 -13.56 7.18
C SER A 311 -3.87 -13.70 5.71
N ARG A 312 -3.08 -14.46 4.96
CA ARG A 312 -3.35 -14.80 3.55
C ARG A 312 -3.32 -16.30 3.36
N LEU A 313 -3.99 -16.78 2.34
CA LEU A 313 -3.84 -18.18 1.91
C LEU A 313 -2.75 -18.26 0.84
N LYS A 314 -1.66 -18.92 1.17
CA LYS A 314 -0.57 -19.23 0.25
C LYS A 314 -0.88 -20.56 -0.45
N ILE A 315 -1.07 -20.53 -1.76
CA ILE A 315 -1.28 -21.72 -2.58
C ILE A 315 -0.01 -22.03 -3.35
N SER A 316 0.67 -23.10 -2.93
CA SER A 316 1.92 -23.60 -3.55
C SER A 316 1.60 -24.74 -4.51
N ILE A 317 2.18 -24.70 -5.70
CA ILE A 317 1.91 -25.67 -6.77
C ILE A 317 3.21 -26.32 -7.23
N SER A 318 3.30 -27.64 -7.07
CA SER A 318 4.41 -28.44 -7.58
C SER A 318 4.19 -28.78 -9.05
N LYS A 319 4.83 -28.05 -9.95
CA LYS A 319 4.76 -28.32 -11.41
C LYS A 319 5.12 -29.77 -11.77
N LYS A 320 6.00 -30.42 -10.97
CA LYS A 320 6.38 -31.83 -11.20
C LYS A 320 5.21 -32.80 -11.00
N THR A 321 4.33 -32.51 -10.05
CA THR A 321 3.21 -33.36 -9.67
C THR A 321 1.89 -32.94 -10.32
N PHE A 322 1.60 -31.62 -10.30
CA PHE A 322 0.33 -31.06 -10.80
C PHE A 322 0.34 -30.78 -12.31
N LYS A 323 1.51 -30.74 -12.95
CA LYS A 323 1.75 -30.50 -14.40
C LYS A 323 1.33 -29.10 -14.91
N SER A 324 0.96 -28.19 -14.02
CA SER A 324 0.73 -26.78 -14.34
C SER A 324 1.47 -25.93 -13.30
N SER A 325 1.94 -24.74 -13.68
CA SER A 325 2.66 -23.85 -12.77
C SER A 325 1.69 -22.97 -11.94
N ALA A 326 2.19 -22.38 -10.86
CA ALA A 326 1.44 -21.38 -10.09
C ALA A 326 1.01 -20.20 -10.97
N ALA A 327 1.89 -19.74 -11.85
CA ALA A 327 1.61 -18.67 -12.81
C ALA A 327 0.47 -19.06 -13.77
N SER A 328 0.46 -20.31 -14.28
CA SER A 328 -0.60 -20.81 -15.16
C SER A 328 -1.96 -20.85 -14.46
N VAL A 329 -2.00 -21.24 -13.18
CA VAL A 329 -3.24 -21.25 -12.38
C VAL A 329 -3.70 -19.84 -12.08
N ALA A 330 -2.82 -18.94 -11.66
CA ALA A 330 -3.13 -17.53 -11.43
C ALA A 330 -3.71 -16.86 -12.71
N GLN A 331 -3.09 -17.11 -13.86
CA GLN A 331 -3.58 -16.62 -15.15
C GLN A 331 -4.95 -17.23 -15.52
N ALA A 332 -5.17 -18.52 -15.26
CA ALA A 332 -6.46 -19.14 -15.53
C ALA A 332 -7.58 -18.53 -14.65
N LEU A 333 -7.27 -18.24 -13.38
CA LEU A 333 -8.20 -17.53 -12.47
C LEU A 333 -8.55 -16.13 -12.98
N SER A 334 -7.58 -15.38 -13.48
CA SER A 334 -7.82 -14.04 -14.05
C SER A 334 -8.61 -14.06 -15.39
N ARG A 335 -8.81 -15.23 -15.97
CA ARG A 335 -9.57 -15.46 -17.23
C ARG A 335 -10.90 -16.17 -17.01
N CYS A 336 -11.33 -16.39 -15.78
CA CYS A 336 -12.67 -16.90 -15.48
C CYS A 336 -13.74 -15.92 -15.97
N GLU A 337 -14.98 -16.38 -16.10
CA GLU A 337 -16.14 -15.52 -16.46
C GLU A 337 -16.23 -14.29 -15.55
N ILE A 338 -16.02 -14.48 -14.26
CA ILE A 338 -15.72 -13.42 -13.28
C ILE A 338 -14.25 -13.56 -12.93
N PRO A 339 -13.37 -12.69 -13.43
CA PRO A 339 -11.94 -12.74 -13.12
C PRO A 339 -11.65 -12.70 -11.63
N ILE A 340 -10.82 -13.63 -11.16
CA ILE A 340 -10.29 -13.66 -9.80
C ILE A 340 -8.86 -13.15 -9.86
N ILE A 341 -8.63 -11.98 -9.29
CA ILE A 341 -7.30 -11.36 -9.29
C ILE A 341 -6.59 -11.72 -7.99
N VAL A 342 -5.62 -12.61 -8.12
CA VAL A 342 -4.80 -13.11 -7.01
C VAL A 342 -3.52 -12.28 -6.84
N ARG A 343 -2.86 -12.41 -5.69
CA ARG A 343 -1.52 -11.86 -5.47
C ARG A 343 -0.48 -12.84 -6.06
N ASP A 344 0.08 -12.48 -7.19
CA ASP A 344 0.92 -13.34 -8.03
C ASP A 344 2.39 -12.87 -8.15
N HIS A 345 2.84 -12.01 -7.21
CA HIS A 345 4.20 -11.45 -7.23
C HIS A 345 5.30 -12.52 -7.13
N GLU A 346 5.01 -13.62 -6.46
CA GLU A 346 5.95 -14.70 -6.17
C GLU A 346 5.68 -15.98 -6.97
N VAL A 347 4.97 -15.91 -8.11
CA VAL A 347 4.64 -17.11 -8.92
C VAL A 347 5.88 -17.84 -9.47
N GLU A 348 7.01 -17.13 -9.62
CA GLU A 348 8.31 -17.72 -9.97
C GLU A 348 8.81 -18.71 -8.89
N LEU A 349 8.43 -18.48 -7.63
CA LEU A 349 8.74 -19.35 -6.49
C LEU A 349 7.75 -20.53 -6.37
N GLY A 350 6.81 -20.65 -7.30
CA GLY A 350 5.84 -21.74 -7.37
C GLY A 350 4.60 -21.54 -6.49
N TYR A 351 4.27 -20.33 -6.09
CA TYR A 351 3.06 -20.03 -5.32
C TYR A 351 2.44 -18.69 -5.70
N PHE A 352 1.18 -18.50 -5.34
CA PHE A 352 0.48 -17.22 -5.28
C PHE A 352 -0.30 -17.14 -3.96
N GLN A 353 -0.79 -15.95 -3.61
CA GLN A 353 -1.53 -15.75 -2.37
C GLN A 353 -2.93 -15.17 -2.64
N LEU A 354 -3.85 -15.46 -1.71
CA LEU A 354 -5.18 -14.88 -1.65
C LEU A 354 -5.32 -14.07 -0.37
N ASP A 355 -5.67 -12.80 -0.54
CA ASP A 355 -5.86 -11.82 0.54
C ASP A 355 -7.36 -11.53 0.68
N PRO A 356 -7.97 -11.76 1.87
CA PRO A 356 -9.41 -11.60 2.06
C PRO A 356 -9.85 -10.16 2.36
N CYS A 357 -8.95 -9.18 2.47
CA CYS A 357 -9.21 -7.86 3.05
C CYS A 357 -10.23 -6.98 2.28
N ASN A 358 -10.61 -7.35 1.05
CA ASN A 358 -11.50 -6.56 0.19
C ASN A 358 -12.72 -7.34 -0.32
N LEU A 359 -13.16 -8.36 0.41
CA LEU A 359 -14.28 -9.18 -0.01
C LEU A 359 -15.64 -8.50 0.23
N ALA A 360 -16.47 -8.50 -0.80
CA ALA A 360 -17.91 -8.28 -0.65
C ALA A 360 -18.63 -9.61 -0.35
N ASN A 361 -19.88 -9.52 0.11
CA ASN A 361 -20.71 -10.69 0.37
C ASN A 361 -20.80 -11.59 -0.88
N GLY A 362 -20.58 -12.90 -0.72
CA GLY A 362 -20.59 -13.88 -1.79
C GLY A 362 -19.30 -14.00 -2.61
N HIS A 363 -18.32 -13.10 -2.44
CA HIS A 363 -17.05 -13.18 -3.16
C HIS A 363 -16.22 -14.39 -2.71
N ALA A 364 -16.27 -14.77 -1.43
CA ALA A 364 -15.51 -15.90 -0.91
C ALA A 364 -15.91 -17.22 -1.61
N GLU A 365 -17.20 -17.43 -1.82
CA GLU A 365 -17.78 -18.60 -2.48
C GLU A 365 -17.44 -18.64 -3.98
N ILE A 366 -17.45 -17.47 -4.66
CA ILE A 366 -17.02 -17.37 -6.06
C ILE A 366 -15.55 -17.78 -6.18
N VAL A 367 -14.70 -17.28 -5.31
CA VAL A 367 -13.26 -17.63 -5.31
C VAL A 367 -13.08 -19.13 -5.08
N ALA A 368 -13.76 -19.72 -4.08
CA ALA A 368 -13.67 -21.14 -3.77
C ALA A 368 -14.08 -22.02 -4.95
N SER A 369 -15.22 -21.70 -5.60
CA SER A 369 -15.71 -22.45 -6.75
C SER A 369 -14.80 -22.27 -7.98
N SER A 370 -14.30 -21.07 -8.25
CA SER A 370 -13.37 -20.80 -9.33
C SER A 370 -12.04 -21.55 -9.16
N LEU A 371 -11.49 -21.55 -7.94
CA LEU A 371 -10.31 -22.34 -7.60
C LEU A 371 -10.50 -23.83 -7.92
N GLN A 372 -11.59 -24.42 -7.42
CA GLN A 372 -11.90 -25.83 -7.68
C GLN A 372 -12.04 -26.14 -9.17
N ASN A 373 -12.74 -25.28 -9.91
CA ASN A 373 -12.99 -25.49 -11.34
C ASN A 373 -11.70 -25.41 -12.16
N VAL A 374 -10.85 -24.40 -11.87
CA VAL A 374 -9.55 -24.25 -12.54
C VAL A 374 -8.64 -25.44 -12.22
N LEU A 375 -8.54 -25.86 -10.96
CA LEU A 375 -7.71 -27.00 -10.57
C LEU A 375 -8.21 -28.33 -11.16
N LYS A 376 -9.53 -28.58 -11.17
CA LYS A 376 -10.13 -29.76 -11.83
C LYS A 376 -9.86 -29.77 -13.34
N SER A 377 -9.99 -28.63 -13.99
CA SER A 377 -9.68 -28.47 -15.41
C SER A 377 -8.21 -28.78 -15.70
N ALA A 378 -7.30 -28.29 -14.85
CA ALA A 378 -5.87 -28.52 -14.97
C ALA A 378 -5.45 -29.99 -14.79
N LEU A 379 -6.21 -30.79 -14.03
CA LEU A 379 -6.00 -32.24 -13.93
C LEU A 379 -6.35 -32.97 -15.24
N SER A 380 -7.39 -32.50 -15.95
CA SER A 380 -7.84 -33.08 -17.19
C SER A 380 -6.91 -32.71 -18.34
N LYS A 381 -6.43 -31.49 -18.38
CA LYS A 381 -5.51 -30.96 -19.39
C LYS A 381 -4.62 -29.89 -18.76
N PRO A 382 -3.28 -29.99 -18.90
CA PRO A 382 -2.36 -28.96 -18.43
C PRO A 382 -2.75 -27.58 -18.96
N LEU A 383 -2.70 -26.58 -18.08
CA LEU A 383 -2.96 -25.18 -18.45
C LEU A 383 -1.86 -24.65 -19.36
N LEU A 384 -2.16 -23.61 -20.12
CA LEU A 384 -1.17 -22.91 -20.91
C LEU A 384 -0.01 -22.43 -20.04
N GLU A 385 1.19 -22.70 -20.49
CA GLU A 385 2.41 -22.23 -19.84
C GLU A 385 2.48 -20.71 -19.94
N VAL A 386 2.79 -20.06 -18.82
CA VAL A 386 3.00 -18.62 -18.75
C VAL A 386 4.47 -18.32 -18.97
N ASP A 387 4.75 -17.46 -19.94
CA ASP A 387 6.05 -16.85 -20.13
C ASP A 387 6.26 -15.80 -19.01
N LEU A 388 7.15 -16.12 -18.05
CA LEU A 388 7.38 -15.28 -16.88
C LEU A 388 8.00 -13.92 -17.23
N ASP A 389 8.78 -13.82 -18.31
CA ASP A 389 9.33 -12.55 -18.77
C ASP A 389 8.22 -11.64 -19.30
N LYS A 390 7.28 -12.20 -20.07
CA LYS A 390 6.09 -11.46 -20.51
C LYS A 390 5.18 -11.12 -19.34
N HIS A 391 5.03 -12.01 -18.38
CA HIS A 391 4.23 -11.77 -17.17
C HIS A 391 4.77 -10.58 -16.38
N ARG A 392 6.08 -10.53 -16.11
CA ARG A 392 6.73 -9.40 -15.44
C ARG A 392 6.50 -8.06 -16.16
N ASN A 393 6.44 -8.07 -17.46
CA ASN A 393 6.24 -6.87 -18.28
C ASN A 393 4.76 -6.58 -18.63
N SER A 394 3.82 -7.40 -18.16
CA SER A 394 2.38 -7.26 -18.52
C SER A 394 1.76 -5.93 -18.06
N SER A 395 2.23 -5.37 -16.94
CA SER A 395 1.78 -4.07 -16.47
C SER A 395 2.13 -2.93 -17.44
N ILE A 396 3.29 -3.02 -18.10
CA ILE A 396 3.72 -2.02 -19.12
C ILE A 396 2.77 -2.11 -20.32
N GLN A 397 2.45 -3.33 -20.76
CA GLN A 397 1.54 -3.55 -21.89
C GLN A 397 0.15 -2.97 -21.60
N GLY A 398 -0.36 -3.09 -20.36
CA GLY A 398 -1.62 -2.49 -19.95
C GLY A 398 -1.66 -0.97 -20.11
N TYR A 399 -0.55 -0.25 -19.90
CA TYR A 399 -0.45 1.18 -20.20
C TYR A 399 -0.43 1.50 -21.69
N LEU A 400 0.11 0.60 -22.52
CA LEU A 400 0.17 0.79 -23.98
C LEU A 400 -1.17 0.45 -24.66
N ASP A 401 -1.90 -0.49 -24.12
CA ASP A 401 -3.16 -1.03 -24.68
C ASP A 401 -4.42 -0.34 -24.11
N TRP A 402 -4.28 0.79 -23.42
CA TRP A 402 -5.41 1.46 -22.74
C TRP A 402 -6.42 2.14 -23.67
N ASN A 403 -6.14 2.24 -24.99
CA ASN A 403 -7.00 2.83 -26.02
C ASN A 403 -7.95 1.79 -26.68
#